data_625a1989f9c8f8df64c335bf59c41326
#
_entry.id   625a1989f9c8f8df64c335bf59c41326
#
_cell.length_a   1.000
_cell.length_b   1.000
_cell.length_c   1.000
_cell.angle_alpha   90.00
_cell.angle_beta   90.00
_cell.angle_gamma   90.00
#
_symmetry.space_group_name_H-M   'P 1'
#
loop_
_entity.id
_entity.type
_entity.pdbx_description
1 polymer ?
#
loop_
_entity_poly.entity_id
_entity_poly.type
_entity_poly.pdbx_seq_one_letter_code
_entity_poly.pdbx_strand_id
1 'polypeptide(L)'
;MAKVLDEVADVVQLSIFNHRFMGIAEQMGRTLQRTSISTNIKERLDFSCALFDPSGGLVANAPHVPVHLGAMSSTVRWQLNYWGSNLHEGDVLVCLLYTSPSPRD
;
A
#
# COMPACT_ATOMS: atom_id res chain seq x y z
N MET A 1 -3.39 35.78 -12.91
CA MET A 1 -4.13 35.59 -11.66
C MET A 1 -5.00 34.35 -11.68
N ALA A 2 -5.81 34.14 -12.71
CA ALA A 2 -6.61 32.91 -12.83
C ALA A 2 -5.75 31.64 -12.83
N LYS A 3 -4.61 31.65 -13.51
CA LYS A 3 -3.69 30.52 -13.54
C LYS A 3 -3.13 30.18 -12.17
N VAL A 4 -2.81 31.18 -11.36
CA VAL A 4 -2.30 30.97 -10.00
C VAL A 4 -3.39 30.37 -9.11
N LEU A 5 -4.63 30.81 -9.26
CA LEU A 5 -5.76 30.26 -8.51
C LEU A 5 -6.02 28.82 -8.89
N ASP A 6 -5.90 28.45 -10.17
CA ASP A 6 -6.05 27.10 -10.64
C ASP A 6 -4.95 26.19 -10.05
N GLU A 7 -3.71 26.67 -10.03
CA GLU A 7 -2.59 25.92 -9.43
C GLU A 7 -2.80 25.68 -7.93
N VAL A 8 -3.27 26.68 -7.21
CA VAL A 8 -3.57 26.56 -5.78
C VAL A 8 -4.73 25.57 -5.56
N ALA A 9 -5.78 25.65 -6.38
CA ALA A 9 -6.90 24.72 -6.29
C ALA A 9 -6.45 23.28 -6.54
N ASP A 10 -5.56 23.05 -7.52
CA ASP A 10 -5.02 21.73 -7.82
C ASP A 10 -4.20 21.18 -6.66
N VAL A 11 -3.38 21.99 -6.02
CA VAL A 11 -2.57 21.61 -4.86
C VAL A 11 -3.49 21.23 -3.68
N VAL A 12 -4.53 22.02 -3.41
CA VAL A 12 -5.48 21.74 -2.34
C VAL A 12 -6.22 20.43 -2.62
N GLN A 13 -6.68 20.23 -3.84
CA GLN A 13 -7.39 19.02 -4.23
C GLN A 13 -6.50 17.79 -4.09
N LEU A 14 -5.25 17.86 -4.52
CA LEU A 14 -4.28 16.79 -4.36
C LEU A 14 -4.06 16.44 -2.89
N SER A 15 -3.94 17.46 -2.04
CA SER A 15 -3.78 17.27 -0.60
C SER A 15 -4.98 16.54 0.01
N ILE A 16 -6.20 16.88 -0.40
CA ILE A 16 -7.43 16.23 0.08
C ILE A 16 -7.41 14.75 -0.33
N PHE A 17 -7.08 14.43 -1.58
CA PHE A 17 -7.01 13.05 -2.04
C PHE A 17 -5.93 12.25 -1.29
N ASN A 18 -4.76 12.84 -1.07
CA ASN A 18 -3.71 12.18 -0.32
C ASN A 18 -4.15 11.83 1.10
N HIS A 19 -4.83 12.75 1.78
CA HIS A 19 -5.35 12.50 3.13
C HIS A 19 -6.41 11.40 3.14
N ARG A 20 -7.28 11.37 2.13
CA ARG A 20 -8.28 10.32 1.99
C ARG A 20 -7.66 8.95 1.79
N PHE A 21 -6.66 8.85 0.91
CA PHE A 21 -5.98 7.58 0.67
C PHE A 21 -5.20 7.11 1.89
N MET A 22 -4.55 8.02 2.59
CA MET A 22 -3.89 7.68 3.85
C MET A 22 -4.89 7.18 4.89
N GLY A 23 -6.05 7.82 4.98
CA GLY A 23 -7.14 7.38 5.86
C GLY A 23 -7.61 5.97 5.54
N ILE A 24 -7.71 5.63 4.27
CA ILE A 24 -8.07 4.27 3.83
C ILE A 24 -7.01 3.27 4.29
N ALA A 25 -5.73 3.56 4.06
CA ALA A 25 -4.64 2.68 4.46
C ALA A 25 -4.61 2.46 5.98
N GLU A 26 -4.85 3.51 6.75
CA GLU A 26 -4.93 3.42 8.22
C GLU A 26 -6.13 2.58 8.66
N GLN A 27 -7.28 2.74 8.01
CA GLN A 27 -8.47 1.96 8.30
C GLN A 27 -8.26 0.48 7.98
N MET A 28 -7.59 0.18 6.88
CA MET A 28 -7.18 -1.19 6.54
C MET A 28 -6.35 -1.79 7.66
N GLY A 29 -5.38 -1.03 8.18
CA GLY A 29 -4.53 -1.47 9.28
C GLY A 29 -5.31 -1.75 10.56
N ARG A 30 -6.24 -0.89 10.93
CA ARG A 30 -7.09 -1.10 12.11
C ARG A 30 -7.97 -2.33 11.96
N THR A 31 -8.52 -2.55 10.79
CA THR A 31 -9.35 -3.72 10.50
C THR A 31 -8.51 -4.99 10.61
N LEU A 32 -7.33 -4.99 10.01
CA LEU A 32 -6.41 -6.12 10.09
C LEU A 32 -6.04 -6.44 11.54
N GLN A 33 -5.71 -5.43 12.32
CA GLN A 33 -5.37 -5.59 13.73
C GLN A 33 -6.52 -6.22 14.52
N ARG A 34 -7.75 -5.70 14.34
CA ARG A 34 -8.92 -6.18 15.10
C ARG A 34 -9.35 -7.58 14.74
N THR A 35 -9.18 -7.97 13.48
CA THR A 35 -9.65 -9.26 12.98
C THR A 35 -8.59 -10.35 13.01
N SER A 36 -7.35 -9.98 13.30
CA SER A 36 -6.24 -10.93 13.31
C SER A 36 -6.21 -11.74 14.63
N ILE A 37 -5.76 -12.98 14.51
CA ILE A 37 -5.51 -13.86 15.67
C ILE A 37 -4.02 -13.85 16.03
N SER A 38 -3.16 -13.48 15.10
CA SER A 38 -1.72 -13.47 15.34
C SER A 38 -1.33 -12.41 16.36
N THR A 39 -0.59 -12.81 17.38
CA THR A 39 -0.05 -11.88 18.39
C THR A 39 0.88 -10.85 17.76
N ASN A 40 1.67 -11.25 16.77
CA ASN A 40 2.56 -10.34 16.07
C ASN A 40 1.79 -9.22 15.37
N ILE A 41 0.68 -9.54 14.74
CA ILE A 41 -0.14 -8.55 14.06
C ILE A 41 -0.98 -7.76 15.05
N LYS A 42 -1.70 -8.47 15.92
CA LYS A 42 -2.70 -7.85 16.80
C LYS A 42 -2.09 -6.97 17.89
N GLU A 43 -1.00 -7.42 18.51
CA GLU A 43 -0.40 -6.75 19.65
C GLU A 43 0.88 -6.01 19.30
N ARG A 44 1.71 -6.58 18.44
CA ARG A 44 3.00 -5.98 18.07
C ARG A 44 2.90 -5.07 16.85
N LEU A 45 1.77 -5.06 16.16
CA LEU A 45 1.54 -4.28 14.94
C LEU A 45 2.59 -4.57 13.85
N ASP A 46 3.01 -5.83 13.76
CA ASP A 46 4.01 -6.26 12.79
C ASP A 46 3.35 -6.55 11.45
N PHE A 47 2.90 -5.48 10.81
CA PHE A 47 2.28 -5.52 9.48
C PHE A 47 2.41 -4.15 8.83
N SER A 48 2.12 -4.09 7.55
CA SER A 48 2.03 -2.83 6.81
C SER A 48 0.86 -2.88 5.85
N CYS A 49 0.22 -1.74 5.65
CA CYS A 49 -0.86 -1.58 4.69
C CYS A 49 -0.52 -0.43 3.75
N ALA A 50 -0.77 -0.63 2.47
CA ALA A 50 -0.50 0.39 1.47
C ALA A 50 -1.46 0.29 0.30
N LEU A 51 -1.63 1.39 -0.41
CA LEU A 51 -2.39 1.47 -1.64
C LEU A 51 -1.44 1.77 -2.79
N PHE A 52 -1.64 1.09 -3.90
CA PHE A 52 -0.84 1.26 -5.10
C PHE A 52 -1.73 1.61 -6.29
N ASP A 53 -1.19 2.35 -7.24
CA ASP A 53 -1.89 2.61 -8.49
C ASP A 53 -1.74 1.41 -9.44
N PRO A 54 -2.47 1.40 -10.60
CA PRO A 54 -2.40 0.28 -11.53
C PRO A 54 -1.02 0.05 -12.15
N SER A 55 -0.13 1.02 -12.11
CA SER A 55 1.24 0.87 -12.60
C SER A 55 2.21 0.35 -11.55
N GLY A 56 1.75 0.18 -10.30
CA GLY A 56 2.59 -0.27 -9.20
C GLY A 56 3.24 0.84 -8.40
N GLY A 57 2.84 2.10 -8.63
CA GLY A 57 3.32 3.24 -7.86
C GLY A 57 2.62 3.34 -6.51
N LEU A 58 3.36 3.68 -5.48
CA LEU A 58 2.80 3.86 -4.14
C LEU A 58 1.93 5.12 -4.09
N VAL A 59 0.68 4.96 -3.66
CA VAL A 59 -0.25 6.07 -3.49
C VAL A 59 -0.29 6.52 -2.03
N ALA A 60 -0.44 5.58 -1.11
CA ALA A 60 -0.50 5.87 0.32
C ALA A 60 -0.12 4.65 1.13
N ASN A 61 0.39 4.88 2.33
CA ASN A 61 0.72 3.80 3.25
C ASN A 61 0.40 4.21 4.68
N ALA A 62 0.02 3.22 5.48
CA ALA A 62 -0.09 3.41 6.92
C ALA A 62 1.31 3.27 7.53
N PRO A 63 1.76 4.24 8.34
CA PRO A 63 3.14 4.28 8.83
C PRO A 63 3.36 3.37 10.05
N HIS A 64 3.19 2.06 9.88
CA HIS A 64 3.42 1.12 10.99
C HIS A 64 4.85 0.57 10.99
N VAL A 65 5.26 -0.09 9.89
CA VAL A 65 6.60 -0.68 9.80
C VAL A 65 7.22 -0.26 8.48
N PRO A 66 8.05 0.78 8.47
CA PRO A 66 8.62 1.31 7.22
C PRO A 66 9.46 0.32 6.42
N VAL A 67 10.07 -0.66 7.09
CA VAL A 67 10.93 -1.65 6.44
C VAL A 67 10.16 -2.51 5.42
N HIS A 68 8.87 -2.71 5.62
CA HIS A 68 8.04 -3.49 4.71
C HIS A 68 7.76 -2.77 3.38
N LEU A 69 7.91 -1.46 3.36
CA LEU A 69 7.47 -0.65 2.22
C LEU A 69 8.23 -0.98 0.93
N GLY A 70 9.54 -1.13 1.01
CA GLY A 70 10.35 -1.51 -0.14
C GLY A 70 10.00 -2.88 -0.69
N ALA A 71 9.82 -3.86 0.20
CA ALA A 71 9.43 -5.21 -0.18
C ALA A 71 8.03 -5.23 -0.79
N MET A 72 7.09 -4.44 -0.26
CA MET A 72 5.74 -4.35 -0.82
C MET A 72 5.75 -3.80 -2.25
N SER A 73 6.50 -2.74 -2.51
CA SER A 73 6.59 -2.17 -3.85
C SER A 73 7.11 -3.17 -4.85
N SER A 74 8.16 -3.91 -4.51
CA SER A 74 8.72 -4.96 -5.35
C SER A 74 7.72 -6.08 -5.59
N THR A 75 7.02 -6.51 -4.54
CA THR A 75 6.04 -7.58 -4.63
C THR A 75 4.86 -7.19 -5.52
N VAL A 76 4.33 -5.99 -5.35
CA VAL A 76 3.22 -5.51 -6.17
C VAL A 76 3.60 -5.45 -7.64
N ARG A 77 4.78 -4.90 -7.95
CA ARG A 77 5.27 -4.82 -9.34
C ARG A 77 5.47 -6.20 -9.94
N TRP A 78 6.02 -7.13 -9.18
CA TRP A 78 6.20 -8.51 -9.62
C TRP A 78 4.86 -9.16 -9.95
N GLN A 79 3.87 -9.00 -9.07
CA GLN A 79 2.53 -9.54 -9.28
C GLN A 79 1.86 -8.95 -10.51
N LEU A 80 1.96 -7.63 -10.69
CA LEU A 80 1.38 -6.97 -11.85
C LEU A 80 2.01 -7.46 -13.16
N ASN A 81 3.31 -7.67 -13.18
CA ASN A 81 4.01 -8.19 -14.36
C ASN A 81 3.67 -9.65 -14.63
N TYR A 82 3.60 -10.46 -13.57
CA TYR A 82 3.33 -11.90 -13.70
C TYR A 82 1.92 -12.17 -14.20
N TRP A 83 0.92 -11.55 -13.59
CA TRP A 83 -0.47 -11.81 -13.93
C TRP A 83 -0.95 -11.03 -15.16
N GLY A 84 -0.42 -9.83 -15.38
CA GLY A 84 -0.74 -9.02 -16.56
C GLY A 84 -2.24 -8.87 -16.78
N SER A 85 -2.70 -9.27 -17.96
CA SER A 85 -4.11 -9.18 -18.32
C SER A 85 -5.02 -10.18 -17.60
N ASN A 86 -4.45 -11.14 -16.88
CA ASN A 86 -5.22 -12.11 -16.10
C ASN A 86 -5.61 -11.59 -14.72
N LEU A 87 -5.22 -10.38 -14.37
CA LEU A 87 -5.58 -9.74 -13.11
C LEU A 87 -6.86 -8.93 -13.32
N HIS A 88 -7.88 -9.22 -12.50
CA HIS A 88 -9.19 -8.60 -12.61
C HIS A 88 -9.60 -7.93 -11.31
N GLU A 89 -10.54 -7.03 -11.39
CA GLU A 89 -11.13 -6.39 -10.23
C GLU A 89 -11.70 -7.45 -9.28
N GLY A 90 -11.41 -7.28 -8.01
CA GLY A 90 -11.85 -8.22 -6.97
C GLY A 90 -10.89 -9.37 -6.70
N ASP A 91 -9.84 -9.52 -7.51
CA ASP A 91 -8.86 -10.57 -7.29
C ASP A 91 -8.06 -10.30 -6.01
N VAL A 92 -7.73 -11.38 -5.31
CA VAL A 92 -6.86 -11.35 -4.14
C VAL A 92 -5.67 -12.26 -4.41
N LEU A 93 -4.48 -11.71 -4.25
CA LEU A 93 -3.23 -12.45 -4.49
C LEU A 93 -2.49 -12.67 -3.17
N VAL A 94 -1.94 -13.86 -3.02
CA VAL A 94 -1.13 -14.22 -1.85
C VAL A 94 0.28 -14.54 -2.32
N CYS A 95 1.27 -13.98 -1.65
CA CYS A 95 2.67 -14.19 -1.99
C CYS A 95 3.45 -14.56 -0.73
N LEU A 96 4.18 -15.67 -0.79
CA LEU A 96 5.14 -16.08 0.23
C LEU A 96 6.52 -16.11 -0.40
N LEU A 97 7.40 -15.23 0.03
CA LEU A 97 8.75 -15.13 -0.52
C LEU A 97 9.72 -15.95 0.33
N TYR A 98 9.73 -17.24 0.12
CA TYR A 98 10.74 -18.10 0.74
C TYR A 98 12.13 -17.84 0.16
N THR A 99 12.17 -17.34 -1.07
CA THR A 99 13.41 -17.01 -1.78
C THR A 99 13.65 -15.50 -1.78
N SER A 100 13.26 -14.84 -0.71
CA SER A 100 13.60 -13.45 -0.48
C SER A 100 15.11 -13.27 -0.62
N PRO A 101 15.60 -12.15 -1.17
CA PRO A 101 17.03 -11.91 -1.32
C PRO A 101 17.70 -11.63 0.02
N SER A 102 17.41 -12.45 1.01
CA SER A 102 18.08 -12.44 2.29
C SER A 102 19.47 -13.05 2.14
N PRO A 103 20.48 -12.52 2.85
CA PRO A 103 21.82 -13.11 2.81
C PRO A 103 21.90 -14.58 3.22
N ARG A 104 20.86 -15.10 3.85
CA ARG A 104 20.80 -16.50 4.26
C ARG A 104 20.33 -17.42 3.15
N ASP A 105 19.78 -16.85 2.13
CA ASP A 105 19.26 -17.59 0.99
C ASP A 105 20.30 -17.58 -0.13
#